data_359f837121cd8f95a92579534459eafc
#
_entry.id   359f837121cd8f95a92579534459eafc
#
_cell.length_a   1.000
_cell.length_b   1.000
_cell.length_c   1.000
_cell.angle_alpha   90.00
_cell.angle_beta   90.00
_cell.angle_gamma   90.00
#
_symmetry.space_group_name_H-M   'P 1'
#
loop_
_entity.id
_entity.type
_entity.pdbx_description
1 polymer ?
#
loop_
_entity_poly.entity_id
_entity_poly.type
_entity_poly.pdbx_seq_one_letter_code
_entity_poly.pdbx_strand_id
1 'polypeptide(L)'
;MAIPQTFIQELLARADVVEIVGRYVQLKKGGANFMGLCPFHGEKSPSFSVSPSKQFYHCFGCGKNGNAIGFLMEHAGMTFIEAVKDLAQQYGMQVPEDDASPQDRERAAQQRAKQATLTDVLEKAGEAYRKHLKASPRAIDYLKGRGLSGEVAKQFGLGYAPEGWRSLASVFPNYDDPLLAESGLVIVNEDDDKRYDRFRDRIMFPIRNVKGECIGFGGRVLGDGTPKYLNSPETPVFSKGRELYGLYEARNALRDAGYVLVTEGYMDVVALAQLGFPNAVATLGTACTTDHVQKMFRFTDSVVFSF
;
A
#
# COMPACT_ATOMS: atom_id res chain seq x y z
N MET A 1 12.78 -21.37 -3.24
CA MET A 1 13.19 -20.84 -4.55
C MET A 1 14.46 -20.01 -4.36
N ALA A 2 15.58 -20.45 -4.90
CA ALA A 2 16.82 -19.68 -4.87
C ALA A 2 16.95 -18.94 -6.20
N ILE A 3 16.98 -17.60 -6.17
CA ILE A 3 17.24 -16.80 -7.38
C ILE A 3 18.74 -16.92 -7.70
N PRO A 4 19.13 -17.24 -8.94
CA PRO A 4 20.55 -17.40 -9.30
C PRO A 4 21.37 -16.18 -8.98
N GLN A 5 22.55 -16.35 -8.39
CA GLN A 5 23.45 -15.27 -8.01
C GLN A 5 23.86 -14.41 -9.21
N THR A 6 24.03 -15.03 -10.37
CA THR A 6 24.34 -14.35 -11.64
C THR A 6 23.25 -13.38 -12.05
N PHE A 7 21.98 -13.76 -11.88
CA PHE A 7 20.85 -12.88 -12.15
C PHE A 7 20.82 -11.68 -11.21
N ILE A 8 21.08 -11.91 -9.92
CA ILE A 8 21.13 -10.82 -8.92
C ILE A 8 22.24 -9.82 -9.28
N GLN A 9 23.41 -10.30 -9.69
CA GLN A 9 24.52 -9.45 -10.13
C GLN A 9 24.16 -8.64 -11.38
N GLU A 10 23.53 -9.26 -12.37
CA GLU A 10 23.08 -8.58 -13.59
C GLU A 10 22.00 -7.52 -13.29
N LEU A 11 21.05 -7.84 -12.42
CA LEU A 11 20.01 -6.91 -11.98
C LEU A 11 20.62 -5.68 -11.28
N LEU A 12 21.55 -5.91 -10.34
CA LEU A 12 22.24 -4.83 -9.63
C LEU A 12 23.14 -3.99 -10.55
N ALA A 13 23.70 -4.59 -11.61
CA ALA A 13 24.49 -3.86 -12.61
C ALA A 13 23.62 -2.92 -13.48
N ARG A 14 22.34 -3.22 -13.64
CA ARG A 14 21.36 -2.38 -14.39
C ARG A 14 20.62 -1.38 -13.49
N ALA A 15 20.45 -1.72 -12.22
CA ALA A 15 19.70 -0.91 -11.27
C ALA A 15 20.53 0.31 -10.83
N ASP A 16 19.99 1.52 -10.98
CA ASP A 16 20.63 2.73 -10.47
C ASP A 16 20.16 3.02 -9.05
N VAL A 17 21.04 2.84 -8.08
CA VAL A 17 20.76 3.08 -6.66
C VAL A 17 20.36 4.53 -6.38
N VAL A 18 20.90 5.50 -7.14
CA VAL A 18 20.53 6.92 -6.97
C VAL A 18 19.09 7.17 -7.39
N GLU A 19 18.68 6.58 -8.51
CA GLU A 19 17.28 6.67 -8.98
C GLU A 19 16.34 6.01 -7.99
N ILE A 20 16.65 4.79 -7.54
CA ILE A 20 15.79 4.01 -6.63
C ILE A 20 15.64 4.70 -5.29
N VAL A 21 16.75 5.11 -4.67
CA VAL A 21 16.73 5.84 -3.40
C VAL A 21 16.08 7.21 -3.55
N GLY A 22 16.32 7.90 -4.67
CA GLY A 22 15.80 9.23 -4.94
C GLY A 22 14.26 9.31 -4.98
N ARG A 23 13.57 8.18 -5.16
CA ARG A 23 12.08 8.10 -5.08
C ARG A 23 11.56 8.25 -3.65
N TYR A 24 12.41 7.98 -2.66
CA TYR A 24 12.06 7.95 -1.24
C TYR A 24 12.78 9.03 -0.43
N VAL A 25 13.96 9.45 -0.88
CA VAL A 25 14.85 10.39 -0.19
C VAL A 25 15.18 11.54 -1.12
N GLN A 26 15.02 12.77 -0.63
CA GLN A 26 15.44 13.95 -1.38
C GLN A 26 16.98 14.01 -1.41
N LEU A 27 17.57 13.62 -2.52
CA LEU A 27 19.00 13.60 -2.72
C LEU A 27 19.49 14.90 -3.38
N LYS A 28 20.61 15.44 -2.89
CA LYS A 28 21.33 16.57 -3.49
C LYS A 28 22.75 16.14 -3.84
N LYS A 29 23.26 16.60 -4.97
CA LYS A 29 24.63 16.29 -5.38
C LYS A 29 25.63 16.90 -4.41
N GLY A 30 26.51 16.07 -3.84
CA GLY A 30 27.56 16.44 -2.92
C GLY A 30 28.92 15.86 -3.38
N GLY A 31 29.61 16.56 -4.28
CA GLY A 31 30.83 16.05 -4.91
C GLY A 31 30.59 14.86 -5.83
N ALA A 32 31.26 13.74 -5.59
CA ALA A 32 31.12 12.50 -6.37
C ALA A 32 29.87 11.68 -5.98
N ASN A 33 29.26 11.98 -4.84
CA ASN A 33 28.12 11.26 -4.30
C ASN A 33 26.86 12.15 -4.23
N PHE A 34 25.73 11.54 -3.90
CA PHE A 34 24.52 12.25 -3.54
C PHE A 34 24.29 12.15 -2.03
N MET A 35 23.84 13.25 -1.42
CA MET A 35 23.63 13.38 0.02
C MET A 35 22.15 13.68 0.31
N GLY A 36 21.61 13.12 1.38
CA GLY A 36 20.26 13.37 1.87
C GLY A 36 20.13 13.14 3.36
N LEU A 37 18.94 13.40 3.89
CA LEU A 37 18.60 12.99 5.26
C LEU A 37 18.37 11.47 5.26
N CYS A 38 18.87 10.80 6.29
CA CYS A 38 18.76 9.35 6.39
C CYS A 38 17.29 8.92 6.55
N PRO A 39 16.81 7.97 5.73
CA PRO A 39 15.45 7.46 5.88
C PRO A 39 15.34 6.38 6.98
N PHE A 40 16.44 6.03 7.65
CA PHE A 40 16.52 4.97 8.65
C PHE A 40 16.66 5.48 10.08
N HIS A 41 16.95 6.76 10.29
CA HIS A 41 16.96 7.40 11.61
C HIS A 41 16.66 8.89 11.48
N GLY A 42 16.17 9.49 12.56
CA GLY A 42 15.86 10.93 12.62
C GLY A 42 17.13 11.77 12.69
N GLU A 43 17.33 12.70 11.74
CA GLU A 43 18.47 13.63 11.73
C GLU A 43 18.08 14.99 11.13
N LYS A 44 18.83 16.04 11.49
CA LYS A 44 18.61 17.38 10.96
C LYS A 44 19.64 17.79 9.89
N SER A 45 20.77 17.10 9.85
CA SER A 45 21.87 17.34 8.89
C SER A 45 22.10 16.10 8.04
N PRO A 46 22.30 16.24 6.70
CA PRO A 46 22.48 15.10 5.81
C PRO A 46 23.70 14.27 6.17
N SER A 47 23.50 13.00 6.57
CA SER A 47 24.54 12.01 6.79
C SER A 47 24.42 10.79 5.88
N PHE A 48 23.36 10.74 5.07
CA PHE A 48 23.08 9.64 4.17
C PHE A 48 23.70 9.91 2.80
N SER A 49 24.66 9.07 2.41
CA SER A 49 25.43 9.20 1.17
C SER A 49 25.06 8.07 0.21
N VAL A 50 24.81 8.40 -1.06
CA VAL A 50 24.56 7.44 -2.14
C VAL A 50 25.62 7.61 -3.21
N SER A 51 26.36 6.56 -3.49
CA SER A 51 27.47 6.55 -4.47
C SER A 51 27.00 5.98 -5.80
N PRO A 52 26.92 6.79 -6.87
CA PRO A 52 26.56 6.30 -8.20
C PRO A 52 27.63 5.37 -8.80
N SER A 53 28.92 5.60 -8.49
CA SER A 53 30.01 4.77 -9.00
C SER A 53 30.10 3.40 -8.33
N LYS A 54 29.73 3.32 -7.03
CA LYS A 54 29.77 2.07 -6.27
C LYS A 54 28.41 1.35 -6.24
N GLN A 55 27.35 2.01 -6.72
CA GLN A 55 25.97 1.53 -6.62
C GLN A 55 25.59 1.10 -5.19
N PHE A 56 25.91 1.98 -4.22
CA PHE A 56 25.86 1.67 -2.81
C PHE A 56 25.49 2.92 -1.98
N TYR A 57 24.70 2.74 -0.94
CA TYR A 57 24.41 3.81 0.03
C TYR A 57 25.06 3.50 1.37
N HIS A 58 25.41 4.56 2.11
CA HIS A 58 25.92 4.48 3.47
C HIS A 58 25.46 5.69 4.28
N CYS A 59 24.95 5.45 5.47
CA CYS A 59 24.65 6.50 6.42
C CYS A 59 25.78 6.63 7.45
N PHE A 60 26.42 7.77 7.52
CA PHE A 60 27.48 8.04 8.49
C PHE A 60 26.94 8.29 9.91
N GLY A 61 25.62 8.54 10.07
CA GLY A 61 24.99 8.71 11.38
C GLY A 61 24.64 7.39 12.06
N CYS A 62 23.93 6.48 11.36
CA CYS A 62 23.48 5.22 11.97
C CYS A 62 24.19 3.96 11.44
N GLY A 63 25.14 4.08 10.51
CA GLY A 63 25.88 2.97 9.93
C GLY A 63 25.11 2.08 8.93
N LYS A 64 23.83 2.33 8.70
CA LYS A 64 23.02 1.61 7.70
C LYS A 64 23.64 1.77 6.32
N ASN A 65 23.76 0.67 5.60
CA ASN A 65 24.39 0.63 4.29
C ASN A 65 23.85 -0.52 3.44
N GLY A 66 23.99 -0.42 2.11
CA GLY A 66 23.57 -1.48 1.21
C GLY A 66 23.45 -1.04 -0.25
N ASN A 67 22.99 -1.96 -1.09
CA ASN A 67 22.66 -1.74 -2.49
C ASN A 67 21.16 -1.47 -2.70
N ALA A 68 20.72 -1.37 -3.95
CA ALA A 68 19.32 -1.13 -4.29
C ALA A 68 18.33 -2.16 -3.70
N ILE A 69 18.70 -3.45 -3.71
CA ILE A 69 17.86 -4.51 -3.13
C ILE A 69 17.79 -4.33 -1.61
N GLY A 70 18.93 -4.15 -0.95
CA GLY A 70 19.02 -3.91 0.49
C GLY A 70 18.21 -2.67 0.91
N PHE A 71 18.23 -1.60 0.11
CA PHE A 71 17.43 -0.41 0.37
C PHE A 71 15.93 -0.69 0.35
N LEU A 72 15.43 -1.41 -0.65
CA LEU A 72 14.01 -1.77 -0.73
C LEU A 72 13.58 -2.71 0.41
N MET A 73 14.45 -3.63 0.81
CA MET A 73 14.19 -4.49 1.96
C MET A 73 14.08 -3.69 3.27
N GLU A 74 15.05 -2.83 3.53
CA GLU A 74 15.17 -2.06 4.77
C GLU A 74 14.18 -0.88 4.80
N HIS A 75 13.96 -0.21 3.66
CA HIS A 75 13.12 0.98 3.59
C HIS A 75 11.66 0.67 3.29
N ALA A 76 11.38 -0.17 2.31
CA ALA A 76 10.02 -0.50 1.90
C ALA A 76 9.45 -1.76 2.60
N GLY A 77 10.24 -2.43 3.46
CA GLY A 77 9.81 -3.64 4.15
C GLY A 77 9.57 -4.83 3.22
N MET A 78 10.20 -4.84 2.04
CA MET A 78 10.09 -5.93 1.09
C MET A 78 10.93 -7.12 1.55
N THR A 79 10.47 -8.33 1.28
CA THR A 79 11.33 -9.51 1.33
C THR A 79 12.35 -9.43 0.21
N PHE A 80 13.46 -10.18 0.32
CA PHE A 80 14.47 -10.28 -0.73
C PHE A 80 13.87 -10.63 -2.10
N ILE A 81 12.95 -11.60 -2.14
CA ILE A 81 12.28 -12.03 -3.37
C ILE A 81 11.40 -10.91 -3.94
N GLU A 82 10.65 -10.20 -3.09
CA GLU A 82 9.82 -9.07 -3.51
C GLU A 82 10.68 -7.93 -4.08
N ALA A 83 11.77 -7.56 -3.41
CA ALA A 83 12.68 -6.52 -3.87
C ALA A 83 13.35 -6.87 -5.20
N VAL A 84 13.81 -8.11 -5.36
CA VAL A 84 14.39 -8.59 -6.63
C VAL A 84 13.35 -8.60 -7.75
N LYS A 85 12.13 -9.07 -7.49
CA LYS A 85 11.04 -9.09 -8.48
C LYS A 85 10.62 -7.67 -8.87
N ASP A 86 10.52 -6.76 -7.92
CA ASP A 86 10.17 -5.37 -8.16
C ASP A 86 11.21 -4.66 -9.04
N LEU A 87 12.49 -4.78 -8.69
CA LEU A 87 13.57 -4.22 -9.51
C LEU A 87 13.63 -4.87 -10.89
N ALA A 88 13.53 -6.19 -10.97
CA ALA A 88 13.55 -6.89 -12.26
C ALA A 88 12.43 -6.39 -13.18
N GLN A 89 11.23 -6.19 -12.67
CA GLN A 89 10.12 -5.63 -13.43
C GLN A 89 10.41 -4.21 -13.93
N GLN A 90 10.99 -3.35 -13.08
CA GLN A 90 11.32 -1.97 -13.44
C GLN A 90 12.36 -1.88 -14.57
N TYR A 91 13.32 -2.81 -14.59
CA TYR A 91 14.39 -2.85 -15.59
C TYR A 91 14.11 -3.82 -16.74
N GLY A 92 12.87 -4.31 -16.88
CA GLY A 92 12.46 -5.20 -17.97
C GLY A 92 13.13 -6.57 -17.94
N MET A 93 13.63 -7.00 -16.77
CA MET A 93 14.26 -8.30 -16.59
C MET A 93 13.27 -9.33 -16.06
N GLN A 94 13.39 -10.57 -16.54
CA GLN A 94 12.61 -11.68 -16.00
C GLN A 94 13.45 -12.43 -14.97
N VAL A 95 12.94 -12.55 -13.74
CA VAL A 95 13.58 -13.37 -12.70
C VAL A 95 13.56 -14.84 -13.18
N PRO A 96 14.72 -15.51 -13.29
CA PRO A 96 14.75 -16.92 -13.60
C PRO A 96 14.03 -17.70 -12.49
N GLU A 97 12.99 -18.39 -12.83
CA GLU A 97 12.36 -19.36 -11.92
C GLU A 97 13.02 -20.71 -12.26
N ASP A 98 13.78 -21.26 -11.32
CA ASP A 98 14.30 -22.61 -11.46
C ASP A 98 13.10 -23.56 -11.67
N ASP A 99 13.11 -24.34 -12.77
CA ASP A 99 12.14 -25.37 -13.14
C ASP A 99 10.72 -24.91 -13.53
N ALA A 100 10.44 -23.62 -13.72
CA ALA A 100 9.14 -23.21 -14.25
C ALA A 100 9.02 -23.50 -15.76
N SER A 101 8.02 -24.27 -16.14
CA SER A 101 7.73 -24.55 -17.55
C SER A 101 7.38 -23.26 -18.31
N PRO A 102 7.53 -23.21 -19.65
CA PRO A 102 7.08 -22.06 -20.45
C PRO A 102 5.62 -21.67 -20.16
N GLN A 103 4.75 -22.65 -19.90
CA GLN A 103 3.35 -22.44 -19.54
C GLN A 103 3.21 -21.79 -18.15
N ASP A 104 4.05 -22.13 -17.17
CA ASP A 104 4.01 -21.53 -15.83
C ASP A 104 4.49 -20.07 -15.88
N ARG A 105 5.49 -19.77 -16.73
CA ARG A 105 5.97 -18.40 -16.96
C ARG A 105 4.88 -17.53 -17.59
N GLU A 106 4.17 -18.05 -18.59
CA GLU A 106 3.07 -17.36 -19.25
C GLU A 106 1.91 -17.11 -18.28
N ARG A 107 1.51 -18.12 -17.50
CA ARG A 107 0.51 -17.98 -16.43
C ARG A 107 0.91 -16.92 -15.39
N ALA A 108 2.16 -16.92 -14.94
CA ALA A 108 2.66 -15.93 -13.99
C ALA A 108 2.66 -14.51 -14.58
N ALA A 109 3.01 -14.35 -15.86
CA ALA A 109 2.95 -13.07 -16.56
C ALA A 109 1.51 -12.57 -16.71
N GLN A 110 0.57 -13.44 -17.11
CA GLN A 110 -0.86 -13.13 -17.21
C GLN A 110 -1.44 -12.74 -15.85
N GLN A 111 -1.07 -13.44 -14.77
CA GLN A 111 -1.51 -13.14 -13.43
C GLN A 111 -1.00 -11.77 -12.94
N ARG A 112 0.25 -11.42 -13.23
CA ARG A 112 0.81 -10.09 -12.91
C ARG A 112 0.12 -8.97 -13.67
N ALA A 113 -0.10 -9.14 -14.97
CA ALA A 113 -0.82 -8.19 -15.80
C ALA A 113 -2.26 -7.97 -15.27
N LYS A 114 -2.92 -9.05 -14.88
CA LYS A 114 -4.26 -9.00 -14.29
C LYS A 114 -4.26 -8.28 -12.94
N GLN A 115 -3.28 -8.53 -12.07
CA GLN A 115 -3.15 -7.83 -10.79
C GLN A 115 -2.93 -6.33 -10.99
N ALA A 116 -2.06 -5.92 -11.90
CA ALA A 116 -1.86 -4.51 -12.25
C ALA A 116 -3.17 -3.87 -12.72
N THR A 117 -3.92 -4.54 -13.58
CA THR A 117 -5.23 -4.04 -14.05
C THR A 117 -6.25 -3.91 -12.92
N LEU A 118 -6.27 -4.81 -11.94
CA LEU A 118 -7.16 -4.72 -10.77
C LEU A 118 -6.78 -3.54 -9.85
N THR A 119 -5.50 -3.31 -9.62
CA THR A 119 -5.05 -2.15 -8.82
C THR A 119 -5.36 -0.83 -9.51
N ASP A 120 -5.24 -0.75 -10.85
CA ASP A 120 -5.63 0.44 -11.63
C ASP A 120 -7.14 0.74 -11.51
N VAL A 121 -7.97 -0.29 -11.58
CA VAL A 121 -9.43 -0.18 -11.39
C VAL A 121 -9.76 0.33 -9.99
N LEU A 122 -9.11 -0.22 -8.96
CA LEU A 122 -9.30 0.19 -7.56
C LEU A 122 -8.82 1.63 -7.33
N GLU A 123 -7.69 2.04 -7.88
CA GLU A 123 -7.20 3.42 -7.75
C GLU A 123 -8.16 4.42 -8.42
N LYS A 124 -8.66 4.11 -9.61
CA LYS A 124 -9.66 4.92 -10.32
C LYS A 124 -10.96 5.06 -9.51
N ALA A 125 -11.42 3.99 -8.87
CA ALA A 125 -12.55 4.05 -7.95
C ALA A 125 -12.25 4.92 -6.73
N GLY A 126 -11.04 4.78 -6.15
CA GLY A 126 -10.57 5.60 -5.04
C GLY A 126 -10.55 7.10 -5.37
N GLU A 127 -10.10 7.46 -6.58
CA GLU A 127 -10.16 8.86 -7.06
C GLU A 127 -11.60 9.39 -7.13
N ALA A 128 -12.51 8.58 -7.64
CA ALA A 128 -13.93 8.95 -7.70
C ALA A 128 -14.52 9.13 -6.30
N TYR A 129 -14.25 8.23 -5.37
CA TYR A 129 -14.70 8.36 -3.98
C TYR A 129 -14.12 9.62 -3.30
N ARG A 130 -12.84 9.97 -3.56
CA ARG A 130 -12.24 11.23 -3.07
C ARG A 130 -12.95 12.47 -3.63
N LYS A 131 -13.33 12.45 -4.93
CA LYS A 131 -14.11 13.53 -5.54
C LYS A 131 -15.51 13.64 -4.93
N HIS A 132 -16.19 12.52 -4.72
CA HIS A 132 -17.51 12.48 -4.08
C HIS A 132 -17.45 12.99 -2.64
N LEU A 133 -16.41 12.66 -1.87
CA LEU A 133 -16.23 13.18 -0.51
C LEU A 133 -16.17 14.71 -0.51
N LYS A 134 -15.36 15.30 -1.40
CA LYS A 134 -15.23 16.76 -1.52
C LYS A 134 -16.54 17.46 -1.90
N ALA A 135 -17.43 16.75 -2.61
CA ALA A 135 -18.72 17.27 -3.07
C ALA A 135 -19.89 16.98 -2.09
N SER A 136 -19.65 16.23 -0.99
CA SER A 136 -20.68 15.82 -0.04
C SER A 136 -20.53 16.53 1.30
N PRO A 137 -21.31 17.60 1.60
CA PRO A 137 -21.30 18.25 2.92
C PRO A 137 -21.59 17.26 4.05
N ARG A 138 -22.56 16.37 3.87
CA ARG A 138 -22.94 15.32 4.85
C ARG A 138 -21.75 14.44 5.24
N ALA A 139 -20.98 13.97 4.26
CA ALA A 139 -19.80 13.14 4.51
C ALA A 139 -18.66 13.93 5.17
N ILE A 140 -18.47 15.18 4.76
CA ILE A 140 -17.48 16.10 5.37
C ILE A 140 -17.84 16.39 6.82
N ASP A 141 -19.10 16.74 7.11
CA ASP A 141 -19.55 17.07 8.47
C ASP A 141 -19.47 15.83 9.39
N TYR A 142 -19.75 14.64 8.84
CA TYR A 142 -19.53 13.41 9.57
C TYR A 142 -18.08 13.23 10.00
N LEU A 143 -17.11 13.42 9.09
CA LEU A 143 -15.68 13.30 9.42
C LEU A 143 -15.22 14.37 10.39
N LYS A 144 -15.67 15.63 10.23
CA LYS A 144 -15.43 16.72 11.18
C LYS A 144 -15.99 16.41 12.56
N GLY A 145 -17.21 15.89 12.63
CA GLY A 145 -17.84 15.45 13.88
C GLY A 145 -17.08 14.31 14.59
N ARG A 146 -16.22 13.59 13.85
CA ARG A 146 -15.30 12.59 14.39
C ARG A 146 -13.92 13.18 14.73
N GLY A 147 -13.73 14.49 14.65
CA GLY A 147 -12.48 15.17 14.95
C GLY A 147 -11.41 15.07 13.87
N LEU A 148 -11.75 14.61 12.66
CA LEU A 148 -10.80 14.42 11.58
C LEU A 148 -10.63 15.68 10.74
N SER A 149 -9.38 16.09 10.50
CA SER A 149 -9.02 17.19 9.62
C SER A 149 -9.02 16.79 8.14
N GLY A 150 -9.09 17.79 7.27
CA GLY A 150 -8.93 17.56 5.83
C GLY A 150 -7.53 17.05 5.46
N GLU A 151 -6.51 17.38 6.26
CA GLU A 151 -5.14 16.91 6.05
C GLU A 151 -5.03 15.40 6.29
N VAL A 152 -5.54 14.92 7.42
CA VAL A 152 -5.54 13.49 7.73
C VAL A 152 -6.41 12.71 6.76
N ALA A 153 -7.58 13.26 6.39
CA ALA A 153 -8.43 12.64 5.37
C ALA A 153 -7.73 12.52 4.01
N LYS A 154 -6.92 13.50 3.62
CA LYS A 154 -6.09 13.49 2.42
C LYS A 154 -4.93 12.47 2.54
N GLN A 155 -4.25 12.44 3.68
CA GLN A 155 -3.15 11.51 3.96
C GLN A 155 -3.58 10.06 3.79
N PHE A 156 -4.72 9.69 4.35
CA PHE A 156 -5.29 8.34 4.23
C PHE A 156 -6.13 8.13 2.96
N GLY A 157 -6.28 9.15 2.13
CA GLY A 157 -7.05 9.07 0.89
C GLY A 157 -8.52 8.77 1.08
N LEU A 158 -9.13 9.24 2.20
CA LEU A 158 -10.52 8.97 2.51
C LEU A 158 -11.44 9.44 1.38
N GLY A 159 -12.53 8.71 1.17
CA GLY A 159 -13.51 8.97 0.15
C GLY A 159 -14.94 8.80 0.64
N TYR A 160 -15.89 8.97 -0.26
CA TYR A 160 -17.30 8.72 -0.03
C TYR A 160 -17.92 7.98 -1.20
N ALA A 161 -18.53 6.84 -0.92
CA ALA A 161 -19.38 6.12 -1.87
C ALA A 161 -20.81 6.64 -1.74
N PRO A 162 -21.39 7.27 -2.79
CA PRO A 162 -22.74 7.81 -2.76
C PRO A 162 -23.82 6.75 -2.50
N GLU A 163 -25.01 7.19 -2.16
CA GLU A 163 -26.15 6.32 -1.83
C GLU A 163 -26.68 5.49 -3.03
N GLY A 164 -26.37 5.91 -4.25
CA GLY A 164 -26.87 5.28 -5.48
C GLY A 164 -26.40 3.84 -5.68
N TRP A 165 -27.24 3.05 -6.34
CA TRP A 165 -26.97 1.63 -6.62
C TRP A 165 -25.88 1.39 -7.65
N ARG A 166 -25.64 2.36 -8.56
CA ARG A 166 -24.69 2.27 -9.70
C ARG A 166 -23.91 3.57 -9.87
N SER A 167 -23.45 4.16 -8.79
CA SER A 167 -22.68 5.41 -8.81
C SER A 167 -21.37 5.29 -9.59
N LEU A 168 -20.74 4.11 -9.57
CA LEU A 168 -19.52 3.80 -10.32
C LEU A 168 -19.75 3.71 -11.84
N ALA A 169 -21.00 3.61 -12.32
CA ALA A 169 -21.29 3.65 -13.76
C ALA A 169 -20.85 4.98 -14.42
N SER A 170 -20.83 6.07 -13.67
CA SER A 170 -20.29 7.36 -14.14
C SER A 170 -18.77 7.38 -14.28
N VAL A 171 -18.08 6.47 -13.60
CA VAL A 171 -16.61 6.34 -13.57
C VAL A 171 -16.12 5.31 -14.58
N PHE A 172 -16.87 4.22 -14.72
CA PHE A 172 -16.57 3.09 -15.58
C PHE A 172 -17.64 2.96 -16.66
N PRO A 173 -17.38 3.46 -17.88
CA PRO A 173 -18.36 3.43 -19.00
C PRO A 173 -18.85 1.99 -19.29
N ASN A 174 -17.94 1.00 -19.25
CA ASN A 174 -18.30 -0.41 -19.29
C ASN A 174 -18.53 -0.93 -17.86
N TYR A 175 -19.74 -0.72 -17.32
CA TYR A 175 -20.07 -1.16 -15.96
C TYR A 175 -20.21 -2.69 -15.85
N ASP A 176 -20.36 -3.38 -16.97
CA ASP A 176 -20.45 -4.83 -17.02
C ASP A 176 -19.08 -5.53 -17.14
N ASP A 177 -17.99 -4.75 -17.11
CA ASP A 177 -16.64 -5.29 -17.13
C ASP A 177 -16.43 -6.27 -15.96
N PRO A 178 -15.99 -7.51 -16.23
CA PRO A 178 -15.71 -8.50 -15.17
C PRO A 178 -14.72 -8.02 -14.10
N LEU A 179 -13.81 -7.13 -14.47
CA LEU A 179 -12.83 -6.56 -13.53
C LEU A 179 -13.48 -5.81 -12.37
N LEU A 180 -14.66 -5.19 -12.56
CA LEU A 180 -15.36 -4.50 -11.49
C LEU A 180 -15.90 -5.48 -10.43
N ALA A 181 -16.38 -6.63 -10.85
CA ALA A 181 -16.79 -7.69 -9.94
C ALA A 181 -15.59 -8.36 -9.28
N GLU A 182 -14.55 -8.66 -10.05
CA GLU A 182 -13.34 -9.32 -9.55
C GLU A 182 -12.54 -8.44 -8.57
N SER A 183 -12.54 -7.11 -8.76
CA SER A 183 -11.96 -6.16 -7.80
C SER A 183 -12.81 -5.98 -6.53
N GLY A 184 -14.01 -6.55 -6.48
CA GLY A 184 -14.94 -6.43 -5.37
C GLY A 184 -15.64 -5.07 -5.28
N LEU A 185 -15.63 -4.25 -6.33
CA LEU A 185 -16.34 -2.98 -6.40
C LEU A 185 -17.82 -3.13 -6.72
N VAL A 186 -18.15 -4.13 -7.51
CA VAL A 186 -19.52 -4.44 -7.97
C VAL A 186 -19.91 -5.84 -7.50
N ILE A 187 -21.15 -5.97 -7.06
CA ILE A 187 -21.77 -7.27 -6.78
C ILE A 187 -22.59 -7.66 -8.00
N VAL A 188 -22.45 -8.90 -8.43
CA VAL A 188 -23.31 -9.55 -9.42
C VAL A 188 -24.22 -10.50 -8.68
N ASN A 189 -25.53 -10.31 -8.79
CA ASN A 189 -26.51 -11.21 -8.20
C ASN A 189 -26.65 -12.45 -9.11
N GLU A 190 -26.42 -13.64 -8.56
CA GLU A 190 -26.46 -14.90 -9.30
C GLU A 190 -27.85 -15.27 -9.82
N ASP A 191 -28.94 -14.78 -9.15
CA ASP A 191 -30.31 -15.16 -9.50
C ASP A 191 -30.87 -14.38 -10.71
N ASP A 192 -30.49 -13.09 -10.87
CA ASP A 192 -31.07 -12.20 -11.89
C ASP A 192 -30.02 -11.39 -12.67
N ASP A 193 -28.76 -11.73 -12.51
CA ASP A 193 -27.59 -11.10 -13.15
C ASP A 193 -27.49 -9.56 -12.95
N LYS A 194 -28.25 -9.04 -11.99
CA LYS A 194 -28.22 -7.62 -11.65
C LYS A 194 -26.90 -7.23 -11.03
N ARG A 195 -26.38 -6.09 -11.49
CA ARG A 195 -25.13 -5.54 -11.03
C ARG A 195 -25.35 -4.24 -10.27
N TYR A 196 -24.71 -4.11 -9.11
CA TYR A 196 -24.76 -2.92 -8.28
C TYR A 196 -23.49 -2.69 -7.48
N ASP A 197 -23.26 -1.43 -7.10
CA ASP A 197 -22.08 -1.04 -6.31
C ASP A 197 -22.11 -1.74 -4.96
N ARG A 198 -20.97 -2.32 -4.59
CA ARG A 198 -20.79 -2.96 -3.27
C ARG A 198 -20.89 -1.94 -2.15
N PHE A 199 -20.28 -0.77 -2.33
CA PHE A 199 -20.26 0.28 -1.33
C PHE A 199 -21.26 1.37 -1.68
N ARG A 200 -22.19 1.65 -0.76
CA ARG A 200 -23.26 2.67 -0.91
C ARG A 200 -23.44 3.38 0.42
N ASP A 201 -23.56 4.70 0.37
CA ASP A 201 -23.67 5.59 1.54
C ASP A 201 -22.61 5.33 2.62
N ARG A 202 -21.33 5.25 2.20
CA ARG A 202 -20.22 4.89 3.10
C ARG A 202 -19.05 5.83 2.95
N ILE A 203 -18.43 6.16 4.10
CA ILE A 203 -17.05 6.69 4.11
C ILE A 203 -16.14 5.55 3.70
N MET A 204 -15.25 5.84 2.74
CA MET A 204 -14.36 4.87 2.13
C MET A 204 -12.92 5.03 2.66
N PHE A 205 -12.35 3.92 3.08
CA PHE A 205 -10.98 3.79 3.58
C PHE A 205 -10.21 2.93 2.58
N PRO A 206 -9.38 3.51 1.70
CA PRO A 206 -8.59 2.72 0.78
C PRO A 206 -7.55 1.90 1.55
N ILE A 207 -7.48 0.62 1.25
CA ILE A 207 -6.49 -0.30 1.81
C ILE A 207 -5.33 -0.36 0.81
N ARG A 208 -4.12 -0.08 1.28
CA ARG A 208 -2.92 -0.06 0.45
C ARG A 208 -1.95 -1.16 0.82
N ASN A 209 -1.31 -1.73 -0.19
CA ASN A 209 -0.17 -2.63 0.02
C ASN A 209 1.10 -1.84 0.39
N VAL A 210 2.20 -2.53 0.64
CA VAL A 210 3.50 -1.92 1.02
C VAL A 210 4.08 -0.97 -0.05
N LYS A 211 3.64 -1.09 -1.31
CA LYS A 211 4.02 -0.20 -2.41
C LYS A 211 3.18 1.08 -2.48
N GLY A 212 2.05 1.12 -1.77
CA GLY A 212 1.09 2.22 -1.80
C GLY A 212 -0.04 2.05 -2.83
N GLU A 213 -0.07 0.93 -3.54
CA GLU A 213 -1.13 0.61 -4.50
C GLU A 213 -2.43 0.30 -3.75
N CYS A 214 -3.57 0.80 -4.24
CA CYS A 214 -4.88 0.48 -3.68
C CYS A 214 -5.26 -0.97 -4.04
N ILE A 215 -5.48 -1.80 -3.03
CA ILE A 215 -5.81 -3.21 -3.18
C ILE A 215 -7.24 -3.56 -2.74
N GLY A 216 -7.94 -2.62 -2.12
CA GLY A 216 -9.32 -2.80 -1.65
C GLY A 216 -9.79 -1.62 -0.82
N PHE A 217 -10.97 -1.76 -0.25
CA PHE A 217 -11.58 -0.73 0.57
C PHE A 217 -12.26 -1.31 1.82
N GLY A 218 -12.20 -0.53 2.91
CA GLY A 218 -13.18 -0.60 3.98
C GLY A 218 -14.23 0.50 3.79
N GLY A 219 -15.47 0.24 4.14
CA GLY A 219 -16.54 1.22 4.02
C GLY A 219 -17.36 1.32 5.31
N ARG A 220 -17.43 2.50 5.94
CA ARG A 220 -18.27 2.76 7.11
C ARG A 220 -19.54 3.49 6.69
N VAL A 221 -20.70 2.93 7.02
CA VAL A 221 -21.99 3.55 6.71
C VAL A 221 -22.15 4.89 7.45
N LEU A 222 -22.73 5.88 6.79
CA LEU A 222 -22.97 7.21 7.37
C LEU A 222 -24.19 7.26 8.30
N GLY A 223 -25.21 6.46 8.01
CA GLY A 223 -26.44 6.35 8.81
C GLY A 223 -26.48 5.07 9.62
N ASP A 224 -27.72 4.60 9.88
CA ASP A 224 -28.04 3.40 10.68
C ASP A 224 -28.01 2.10 9.86
N GLY A 225 -27.48 2.14 8.64
CA GLY A 225 -27.40 0.99 7.76
C GLY A 225 -26.52 -0.14 8.32
N THR A 226 -26.86 -1.38 7.96
CA THR A 226 -26.09 -2.58 8.34
C THR A 226 -25.47 -3.23 7.11
N PRO A 227 -24.27 -3.83 7.26
CA PRO A 227 -23.38 -3.79 8.42
C PRO A 227 -22.72 -2.40 8.59
N LYS A 228 -22.39 -2.04 9.84
CA LYS A 228 -21.70 -0.76 10.16
C LYS A 228 -20.40 -0.59 9.38
N TYR A 229 -19.61 -1.65 9.28
CA TYR A 229 -18.43 -1.74 8.44
C TYR A 229 -18.58 -2.84 7.40
N LEU A 230 -18.15 -2.55 6.19
CA LEU A 230 -18.13 -3.47 5.05
C LEU A 230 -16.76 -3.42 4.41
N ASN A 231 -16.15 -4.58 4.17
CA ASN A 231 -14.84 -4.69 3.52
C ASN A 231 -14.96 -5.23 2.09
N SER A 232 -13.95 -4.95 1.27
CA SER A 232 -13.74 -5.70 0.03
C SER A 232 -13.73 -7.20 0.32
N PRO A 233 -14.21 -8.04 -0.60
CA PRO A 233 -14.06 -9.50 -0.49
C PRO A 233 -12.59 -9.88 -0.67
N GLU A 234 -12.26 -11.15 -0.47
CA GLU A 234 -11.00 -11.70 -0.92
C GLU A 234 -10.90 -11.57 -2.46
N THR A 235 -9.77 -11.06 -2.96
CA THR A 235 -9.52 -10.85 -4.39
C THR A 235 -8.10 -11.28 -4.75
N PRO A 236 -7.72 -11.38 -6.03
CA PRO A 236 -6.34 -11.69 -6.42
C PRO A 236 -5.28 -10.71 -5.89
N VAL A 237 -5.69 -9.48 -5.49
CA VAL A 237 -4.81 -8.44 -4.96
C VAL A 237 -4.99 -8.16 -3.47
N PHE A 238 -6.02 -8.71 -2.83
CA PHE A 238 -6.38 -8.40 -1.45
C PHE A 238 -6.75 -9.64 -0.63
N SER A 239 -6.11 -9.79 0.52
CA SER A 239 -6.45 -10.82 1.53
C SER A 239 -6.49 -10.21 2.92
N LYS A 240 -7.64 -10.32 3.60
CA LYS A 240 -7.85 -9.77 4.95
C LYS A 240 -6.91 -10.37 5.99
N GLY A 241 -6.56 -11.63 5.82
CA GLY A 241 -5.65 -12.34 6.74
C GLY A 241 -4.17 -11.95 6.57
N ARG A 242 -3.83 -11.13 5.58
CA ARG A 242 -2.44 -10.78 5.24
C ARG A 242 -2.19 -9.28 5.18
N GLU A 243 -3.25 -8.47 5.02
CA GLU A 243 -3.13 -7.03 4.86
C GLU A 243 -3.52 -6.29 6.15
N LEU A 244 -2.89 -5.15 6.38
CA LEU A 244 -3.14 -4.26 7.52
C LEU A 244 -3.50 -2.87 6.99
N TYR A 245 -4.57 -2.30 7.52
CA TYR A 245 -4.92 -0.92 7.22
C TYR A 245 -3.94 0.04 7.88
N GLY A 246 -3.53 1.06 7.15
CA GLY A 246 -2.65 2.12 7.66
C GLY A 246 -1.16 1.77 7.66
N LEU A 247 -0.76 0.53 7.30
CA LEU A 247 0.66 0.13 7.33
C LEU A 247 1.52 0.93 6.34
N TYR A 248 0.99 1.21 5.15
CA TYR A 248 1.67 2.05 4.17
C TYR A 248 1.86 3.47 4.69
N GLU A 249 0.83 4.06 5.27
CA GLU A 249 0.84 5.40 5.85
C GLU A 249 1.76 5.49 7.06
N ALA A 250 1.78 4.44 7.88
CA ALA A 250 2.58 4.37 9.12
C ALA A 250 4.07 4.10 8.90
N ARG A 251 4.48 3.55 7.75
CA ARG A 251 5.81 2.98 7.52
C ARG A 251 7.01 3.87 7.94
N ASN A 252 6.91 5.18 7.75
CA ASN A 252 7.97 6.10 8.15
C ASN A 252 7.95 6.33 9.68
N ALA A 253 6.76 6.51 10.24
CA ALA A 253 6.58 6.74 11.67
C ALA A 253 6.92 5.50 12.53
N LEU A 254 6.77 4.29 12.00
CA LEU A 254 7.13 3.04 12.69
C LEU A 254 8.61 3.00 13.05
N ARG A 255 9.47 3.55 12.20
CA ARG A 255 10.91 3.61 12.45
C ARG A 255 11.25 4.58 13.57
N ASP A 256 10.63 5.75 13.54
CA ASP A 256 10.88 6.80 14.55
C ASP A 256 10.30 6.41 15.93
N ALA A 257 9.12 5.78 15.93
CA ALA A 257 8.47 5.33 17.14
C ALA A 257 9.11 4.07 17.74
N GLY A 258 9.73 3.20 16.92
CA GLY A 258 10.31 1.93 17.35
C GLY A 258 9.29 0.83 17.68
N TYR A 259 8.00 1.06 17.47
CA TYR A 259 6.93 0.08 17.66
C TYR A 259 5.75 0.36 16.74
N VAL A 260 4.93 -0.67 16.48
CA VAL A 260 3.64 -0.56 15.83
C VAL A 260 2.52 -0.68 16.84
N LEU A 261 1.52 0.21 16.73
CA LEU A 261 0.31 0.17 17.54
C LEU A 261 -0.81 -0.48 16.73
N VAL A 262 -1.30 -1.63 17.18
CA VAL A 262 -2.39 -2.39 16.52
C VAL A 262 -3.72 -2.07 17.20
N THR A 263 -4.70 -1.61 16.42
CA THR A 263 -6.05 -1.26 16.87
C THR A 263 -7.11 -2.08 16.15
N GLU A 264 -8.39 -1.96 16.55
CA GLU A 264 -9.49 -2.74 15.97
C GLU A 264 -9.95 -2.26 14.60
N GLY A 265 -9.91 -0.94 14.33
CA GLY A 265 -10.64 -0.41 13.18
C GLY A 265 -9.99 0.74 12.43
N TYR A 266 -10.54 1.00 11.24
CA TYR A 266 -10.11 2.06 10.34
C TYR A 266 -10.13 3.45 10.97
N MET A 267 -11.22 3.77 11.68
CA MET A 267 -11.40 5.08 12.32
C MET A 267 -10.39 5.31 13.42
N ASP A 268 -10.02 4.26 14.17
CA ASP A 268 -9.05 4.36 15.26
C ASP A 268 -7.68 4.71 14.73
N VAL A 269 -7.25 4.06 13.64
CA VAL A 269 -5.98 4.37 12.96
C VAL A 269 -5.93 5.84 12.51
N VAL A 270 -6.99 6.30 11.82
CA VAL A 270 -7.04 7.68 11.30
C VAL A 270 -7.10 8.69 12.44
N ALA A 271 -7.89 8.41 13.50
CA ALA A 271 -8.00 9.28 14.68
C ALA A 271 -6.68 9.34 15.45
N LEU A 272 -5.98 8.23 15.63
CA LEU A 272 -4.68 8.18 16.26
C LEU A 272 -3.63 8.97 15.47
N ALA A 273 -3.61 8.85 14.15
CA ALA A 273 -2.74 9.65 13.31
C ALA A 273 -3.01 11.16 13.46
N GLN A 274 -4.30 11.56 13.55
CA GLN A 274 -4.71 12.95 13.84
C GLN A 274 -4.19 13.44 15.20
N LEU A 275 -4.11 12.54 16.18
CA LEU A 275 -3.64 12.85 17.55
C LEU A 275 -2.12 12.74 17.72
N GLY A 276 -1.37 12.51 16.64
CA GLY A 276 0.09 12.44 16.67
C GLY A 276 0.67 11.03 16.91
N PHE A 277 -0.16 9.98 16.72
CA PHE A 277 0.27 8.58 16.75
C PHE A 277 0.17 7.95 15.34
N PRO A 278 1.03 8.37 14.39
CA PRO A 278 0.95 7.91 13.00
C PRO A 278 1.47 6.49 12.78
N ASN A 279 1.93 5.81 13.84
CA ASN A 279 2.42 4.44 13.85
C ASN A 279 1.32 3.40 14.14
N ALA A 280 0.04 3.79 14.03
CA ALA A 280 -1.09 2.90 14.23
C ALA A 280 -1.48 2.14 12.95
N VAL A 281 -1.88 0.89 13.11
CA VAL A 281 -2.44 0.02 12.06
C VAL A 281 -3.66 -0.73 12.59
N ALA A 282 -4.49 -1.27 11.70
CA ALA A 282 -5.62 -2.10 12.12
C ALA A 282 -5.71 -3.37 11.28
N THR A 283 -6.24 -4.43 11.89
CA THR A 283 -6.72 -5.61 11.18
C THR A 283 -8.03 -5.30 10.44
N LEU A 284 -8.38 -6.14 9.48
CA LEU A 284 -9.49 -5.86 8.55
C LEU A 284 -10.79 -6.60 8.91
N GLY A 285 -11.16 -6.55 10.19
CA GLY A 285 -12.33 -7.24 10.72
C GLY A 285 -12.11 -8.75 10.89
N THR A 286 -10.86 -9.15 11.08
CA THR A 286 -10.42 -10.52 11.41
C THR A 286 -9.50 -10.48 12.62
N ALA A 287 -9.32 -11.61 13.29
CA ALA A 287 -8.27 -11.75 14.30
C ALA A 287 -6.88 -11.47 13.69
N CYS A 288 -5.95 -11.01 14.51
CA CYS A 288 -4.57 -10.85 14.10
C CYS A 288 -3.95 -12.22 13.78
N THR A 289 -3.51 -12.40 12.54
CA THR A 289 -2.92 -13.66 12.05
C THR A 289 -1.40 -13.66 12.20
N THR A 290 -0.79 -14.82 12.03
CA THR A 290 0.68 -14.97 11.95
C THR A 290 1.26 -14.13 10.80
N ASP A 291 0.57 -14.07 9.65
CA ASP A 291 1.00 -13.27 8.50
C ASP A 291 1.00 -11.76 8.81
N HIS A 292 0.00 -11.27 9.57
CA HIS A 292 -0.02 -9.88 10.05
C HIS A 292 1.20 -9.59 10.94
N VAL A 293 1.48 -10.47 11.90
CA VAL A 293 2.61 -10.32 12.82
C VAL A 293 3.94 -10.32 12.05
N GLN A 294 4.13 -11.28 11.16
CA GLN A 294 5.32 -11.34 10.31
C GLN A 294 5.48 -10.10 9.43
N LYS A 295 4.38 -9.56 8.92
CA LYS A 295 4.40 -8.33 8.11
C LYS A 295 4.82 -7.12 8.96
N MET A 296 4.32 -6.99 10.19
CA MET A 296 4.70 -5.90 11.11
C MET A 296 6.17 -5.96 11.50
N PHE A 297 6.71 -7.16 11.76
CA PHE A 297 8.11 -7.34 12.11
C PHE A 297 9.11 -7.05 10.98
N ARG A 298 8.65 -6.78 9.76
CA ARG A 298 9.50 -6.22 8.69
C ARG A 298 9.83 -4.74 8.91
N PHE A 299 9.05 -4.04 9.74
CA PHE A 299 9.16 -2.59 9.95
C PHE A 299 9.64 -2.22 11.34
N THR A 300 9.43 -3.06 12.34
CA THR A 300 9.77 -2.82 13.75
C THR A 300 9.91 -4.11 14.52
N ASP A 301 10.68 -4.08 15.61
CA ASP A 301 10.88 -5.23 16.50
C ASP A 301 9.88 -5.27 17.67
N SER A 302 8.95 -4.29 17.74
CA SER A 302 8.00 -4.18 18.84
C SER A 302 6.57 -3.95 18.34
N VAL A 303 5.63 -4.72 18.89
CA VAL A 303 4.19 -4.63 18.56
C VAL A 303 3.40 -4.41 19.85
N VAL A 304 2.57 -3.38 19.87
CA VAL A 304 1.66 -3.05 20.98
C VAL A 304 0.23 -3.23 20.49
N PHE A 305 -0.55 -4.02 21.22
CA PHE A 305 -1.98 -4.21 20.94
C PHE A 305 -2.82 -3.34 21.86
N SER A 306 -3.79 -2.62 21.28
CA SER A 306 -4.76 -1.77 21.98
C SER A 306 -6.16 -2.07 21.44
N PHE A 307 -6.89 -2.93 22.17
CA PHE A 307 -8.26 -3.33 21.87
C PHE A 307 -9.21 -2.87 22.96
#